data_0186bf4e334aa68e55c886c4876bf841
#
_entry.id   0186bf4e334aa68e55c886c4876bf841
#
_cell.length_a   1.000
_cell.length_b   1.000
_cell.length_c   1.000
_cell.angle_alpha   90.00
_cell.angle_beta   90.00
_cell.angle_gamma   90.00
#
_symmetry.space_group_name_H-M   'P 1'
#
loop_
_entity.id
_entity.type
_entity.pdbx_description
1 polymer ?
#
loop_
_entity_poly.entity_id
_entity_poly.type
_entity_poly.pdbx_seq_one_letter_code
_entity_poly.pdbx_strand_id
1 'polypeptide(L)'
;MNTMSDIQLQATNIHKRFGDREVLKGISLAAKRGDVVTLIGSSGSGKSTFLRCLNLLEQPHEGELALGGEALKLVRDRDGSLKAADAPQLQRWRARLAMVFQNFNLWAHMTVLENVIEAPIHVLGKPKAEAIERAQTLLARVGVSHRANVYPAQLSGGEQQRVAIARALAVDPEVMLFDEPTSALDPELVGEVLKVMRDLAGEGRTMIVVTHEMGFAREVSNHCLFLHQGKVEEEGNPKEMLLRPQCERLQQFLSGGLK
;
A
#
# COMPACT_ATOMS: atom_id res chain seq x y z
N MET A 1 29.85 -8.14 3.81
CA MET A 1 29.20 -8.39 2.52
C MET A 1 27.89 -7.66 2.51
N ASN A 2 27.63 -6.87 1.48
CA ASN A 2 26.70 -5.74 1.40
C ASN A 2 25.22 -6.06 1.75
N THR A 3 24.78 -5.82 2.97
CA THR A 3 23.38 -5.98 3.40
C THR A 3 22.47 -4.78 3.05
N MET A 4 23.01 -3.71 2.46
CA MET A 4 22.24 -2.53 2.02
C MET A 4 21.66 -2.64 0.60
N SER A 5 22.09 -3.59 -0.23
CA SER A 5 21.65 -3.67 -1.63
C SER A 5 20.28 -4.33 -1.85
N ASP A 6 19.68 -4.94 -0.82
CA ASP A 6 18.42 -5.67 -0.95
C ASP A 6 17.18 -4.89 -0.46
N ILE A 7 17.37 -3.76 0.24
CA ILE A 7 16.23 -2.97 0.76
C ILE A 7 15.58 -2.21 -0.41
N GLN A 8 14.32 -2.56 -0.68
CA GLN A 8 13.53 -1.93 -1.73
C GLN A 8 12.85 -0.66 -1.25
N LEU A 9 12.28 -0.66 -0.04
CA LEU A 9 11.67 0.51 0.59
C LEU A 9 12.17 0.65 2.02
N GLN A 10 12.61 1.85 2.38
CA GLN A 10 13.00 2.21 3.74
C GLN A 10 12.30 3.49 4.18
N ALA A 11 11.71 3.45 5.35
CA ALA A 11 11.19 4.61 6.08
C ALA A 11 11.86 4.63 7.45
N THR A 12 12.42 5.76 7.85
CA THR A 12 13.17 5.89 9.10
C THR A 12 12.58 7.01 9.94
N ASN A 13 12.16 6.67 11.16
CA ASN A 13 11.73 7.63 12.17
C ASN A 13 10.66 8.61 11.69
N ILE A 14 9.58 8.10 11.08
CA ILE A 14 8.50 8.90 10.51
C ILE A 14 7.60 9.44 11.61
N HIS A 15 7.53 10.76 11.74
CA HIS A 15 6.61 11.49 12.63
C HIS A 15 5.56 12.24 11.82
N LYS A 16 4.31 12.25 12.31
CA LYS A 16 3.22 13.02 11.71
C LYS A 16 2.32 13.61 12.77
N ARG A 17 1.97 14.89 12.59
CA ARG A 17 1.00 15.62 13.43
C ARG A 17 -0.15 16.15 12.60
N PHE A 18 -1.32 16.22 13.20
CA PHE A 18 -2.49 16.96 12.71
C PHE A 18 -2.90 17.95 13.80
N GLY A 19 -2.62 19.24 13.59
CA GLY A 19 -2.66 20.23 14.64
C GLY A 19 -1.74 19.82 15.80
N ASP A 20 -2.25 19.84 17.03
CA ASP A 20 -1.49 19.49 18.24
C ASP A 20 -1.38 17.97 18.48
N ARG A 21 -2.13 17.16 17.72
CA ARG A 21 -2.14 15.70 17.89
C ARG A 21 -1.05 15.03 17.08
N GLU A 22 -0.10 14.41 17.76
CA GLU A 22 0.90 13.54 17.11
C GLU A 22 0.29 12.15 16.87
N VAL A 23 0.18 11.78 15.57
CA VAL A 23 -0.42 10.53 15.10
C VAL A 23 0.63 9.47 14.83
N LEU A 24 1.80 9.86 14.32
CA LEU A 24 2.96 8.97 14.14
C LEU A 24 4.10 9.47 15.02
N LYS A 25 4.70 8.56 15.77
CA LYS A 25 5.68 8.87 16.82
C LYS A 25 6.99 8.11 16.60
N GLY A 26 7.59 8.30 15.40
CA GLY A 26 8.88 7.71 15.06
C GLY A 26 8.77 6.28 14.51
N ILE A 27 7.83 6.04 13.57
CA ILE A 27 7.69 4.72 12.94
C ILE A 27 8.79 4.51 11.91
N SER A 28 9.44 3.34 11.97
CA SER A 28 10.42 2.88 10.99
C SER A 28 9.96 1.57 10.35
N LEU A 29 10.34 1.38 9.06
CA LEU A 29 10.06 0.17 8.31
C LEU A 29 11.15 -0.04 7.25
N ALA A 30 11.61 -1.27 7.09
CA ALA A 30 12.46 -1.68 5.97
C ALA A 30 11.85 -2.91 5.30
N ALA A 31 11.63 -2.83 3.99
CA ALA A 31 11.14 -3.94 3.17
C ALA A 31 12.17 -4.27 2.09
N LYS A 32 12.56 -5.53 2.00
CA LYS A 32 13.42 -6.04 0.93
C LYS A 32 12.59 -6.31 -0.32
N ARG A 33 13.25 -6.50 -1.44
CA ARG A 33 12.59 -6.94 -2.67
C ARG A 33 11.88 -8.28 -2.46
N GLY A 34 10.59 -8.33 -2.81
CA GLY A 34 9.74 -9.51 -2.65
C GLY A 34 9.13 -9.66 -1.25
N ASP A 35 9.44 -8.77 -0.31
CA ASP A 35 8.80 -8.81 1.00
C ASP A 35 7.33 -8.40 0.92
N VAL A 36 6.52 -9.10 1.70
CA VAL A 36 5.16 -8.68 2.05
C VAL A 36 5.15 -8.28 3.51
N VAL A 37 5.07 -6.98 3.78
CA VAL A 37 5.01 -6.43 5.13
C VAL A 37 3.58 -6.05 5.46
N THR A 38 3.03 -6.56 6.57
CA THR A 38 1.69 -6.19 7.04
C THR A 38 1.74 -5.22 8.21
N LEU A 39 0.85 -4.23 8.19
CA LEU A 39 0.61 -3.29 9.27
C LEU A 39 -0.76 -3.61 9.88
N ILE A 40 -0.78 -4.01 11.14
CA ILE A 40 -2.01 -4.32 11.88
C ILE A 40 -2.15 -3.41 13.10
N GLY A 41 -3.33 -3.34 13.68
CA GLY A 41 -3.64 -2.51 14.85
C GLY A 41 -5.05 -1.94 14.82
N SER A 42 -5.50 -1.39 15.94
CA SER A 42 -6.84 -0.81 16.07
C SER A 42 -7.05 0.41 15.17
N SER A 43 -8.32 0.78 14.96
CA SER A 43 -8.66 2.02 14.26
C SER A 43 -8.00 3.22 14.95
N GLY A 44 -7.48 4.16 14.16
CA GLY A 44 -6.80 5.36 14.67
C GLY A 44 -5.37 5.11 15.21
N SER A 45 -4.78 3.92 15.06
CA SER A 45 -3.39 3.66 15.47
C SER A 45 -2.32 4.30 14.58
N GLY A 46 -2.71 4.84 13.40
CA GLY A 46 -1.81 5.54 12.48
C GLY A 46 -1.42 4.76 11.22
N LYS A 47 -1.91 3.53 11.01
CA LYS A 47 -1.54 2.64 9.87
C LYS A 47 -1.68 3.32 8.50
N SER A 48 -2.89 3.78 8.16
CA SER A 48 -3.16 4.45 6.87
C SER A 48 -2.39 5.76 6.73
N THR A 49 -2.24 6.52 7.83
CA THR A 49 -1.42 7.73 7.84
C THR A 49 0.04 7.41 7.53
N PHE A 50 0.61 6.38 8.14
CA PHE A 50 1.97 5.93 7.86
C PHE A 50 2.11 5.48 6.40
N LEU A 51 1.19 4.64 5.90
CA LEU A 51 1.21 4.20 4.52
C LEU A 51 1.17 5.36 3.52
N ARG A 52 0.35 6.40 3.81
CA ARG A 52 0.26 7.61 2.98
C ARG A 52 1.48 8.52 3.09
N CYS A 53 2.24 8.45 4.19
CA CYS A 53 3.52 9.14 4.30
C CYS A 53 4.58 8.52 3.36
N LEU A 54 4.54 7.20 3.09
CA LEU A 54 5.51 6.52 2.23
C LEU A 54 5.51 7.05 0.79
N ASN A 55 4.36 7.50 0.28
CA ASN A 55 4.24 8.09 -1.07
C ASN A 55 3.98 9.61 -1.07
N LEU A 56 4.16 10.26 0.11
CA LEU A 56 3.91 11.70 0.31
C LEU A 56 2.49 12.15 -0.11
N LEU A 57 1.47 11.31 0.02
CA LEU A 57 0.07 11.76 0.06
C LEU A 57 -0.24 12.48 1.37
N GLU A 58 0.39 12.02 2.46
CA GLU A 58 0.51 12.75 3.71
C GLU A 58 1.96 13.17 3.90
N GLN A 59 2.18 14.44 4.19
CA GLN A 59 3.53 14.96 4.45
C GLN A 59 3.93 14.67 5.89
N PRO A 60 4.99 13.88 6.15
CA PRO A 60 5.50 13.68 7.51
C PRO A 60 6.11 14.98 8.05
N HIS A 61 6.30 15.08 9.37
CA HIS A 61 6.98 16.21 9.99
C HIS A 61 8.46 15.94 10.22
N GLU A 62 8.83 14.67 10.40
CA GLU A 62 10.20 14.19 10.55
C GLU A 62 10.35 12.82 9.89
N GLY A 63 11.60 12.46 9.61
CA GLY A 63 11.99 11.16 9.10
C GLY A 63 12.56 11.20 7.70
N GLU A 64 12.94 10.03 7.22
CA GLU A 64 13.61 9.83 5.94
C GLU A 64 12.93 8.71 5.16
N LEU A 65 12.94 8.82 3.83
CA LEU A 65 12.39 7.84 2.91
C LEU A 65 13.42 7.49 1.84
N ALA A 66 13.61 6.20 1.56
CA ALA A 66 14.45 5.72 0.47
C ALA A 66 13.76 4.58 -0.29
N LEU A 67 13.93 4.53 -1.61
CA LEU A 67 13.38 3.52 -2.50
C LEU A 67 14.45 3.03 -3.47
N GLY A 68 14.76 1.71 -3.44
CA GLY A 68 15.84 1.13 -4.25
C GLY A 68 17.20 1.78 -3.99
N GLY A 69 17.48 2.19 -2.75
CA GLY A 69 18.71 2.88 -2.36
C GLY A 69 18.74 4.39 -2.69
N GLU A 70 17.74 4.93 -3.38
CA GLU A 70 17.62 6.37 -3.67
C GLU A 70 16.85 7.06 -2.54
N ALA A 71 17.48 8.00 -1.84
CA ALA A 71 16.83 8.82 -0.83
C ALA A 71 15.92 9.88 -1.48
N LEU A 72 14.69 10.02 -0.97
CA LEU A 72 13.81 11.10 -1.36
C LEU A 72 14.28 12.41 -0.71
N LYS A 73 14.61 13.41 -1.51
CA LYS A 73 15.03 14.72 -1.01
C LYS A 73 13.85 15.48 -0.43
N LEU A 74 13.86 15.68 0.89
CA LEU A 74 12.81 16.37 1.63
C LEU A 74 13.30 17.73 2.14
N VAL A 75 12.40 18.71 2.12
CA VAL A 75 12.61 20.07 2.68
C VAL A 75 11.42 20.42 3.57
N ARG A 76 11.67 21.24 4.60
CA ARG A 76 10.60 21.74 5.47
C ARG A 76 9.71 22.73 4.74
N ASP A 77 8.40 22.55 4.86
CA ASP A 77 7.40 23.54 4.44
C ASP A 77 7.10 24.53 5.58
N ARG A 78 6.28 25.54 5.30
CA ARG A 78 5.94 26.63 6.23
C ARG A 78 5.22 26.14 7.50
N ASP A 79 4.47 25.06 7.40
CA ASP A 79 3.76 24.43 8.52
C ASP A 79 4.62 23.43 9.31
N GLY A 80 5.92 23.33 8.96
CA GLY A 80 6.88 22.42 9.58
C GLY A 80 6.85 20.99 9.04
N SER A 81 5.92 20.65 8.13
CA SER A 81 5.91 19.34 7.46
C SER A 81 7.04 19.22 6.43
N LEU A 82 7.36 17.99 6.03
CA LEU A 82 8.36 17.68 5.01
C LEU A 82 7.67 17.45 3.67
N LYS A 83 8.08 18.20 2.65
CA LYS A 83 7.67 17.99 1.26
C LYS A 83 8.86 17.62 0.38
N ALA A 84 8.60 17.01 -0.77
CA ALA A 84 9.66 16.74 -1.73
C ALA A 84 10.31 18.06 -2.21
N ALA A 85 11.62 18.10 -2.21
CA ALA A 85 12.40 19.24 -2.69
C ALA A 85 12.32 19.39 -4.22
N ASP A 86 12.09 18.28 -4.93
CA ASP A 86 12.09 18.18 -6.38
C ASP A 86 10.81 17.47 -6.88
N ALA A 87 9.98 18.19 -7.62
CA ALA A 87 8.73 17.66 -8.17
C ALA A 87 8.94 16.50 -9.17
N PRO A 88 9.92 16.54 -10.10
CA PRO A 88 10.28 15.41 -10.95
C PRO A 88 10.69 14.16 -10.16
N GLN A 89 11.44 14.30 -9.05
CA GLN A 89 11.78 13.16 -8.19
C GLN A 89 10.52 12.56 -7.54
N LEU A 90 9.61 13.40 -7.04
CA LEU A 90 8.35 12.94 -6.46
C LEU A 90 7.47 12.20 -7.49
N GLN A 91 7.43 12.68 -8.73
CA GLN A 91 6.67 12.01 -9.79
C GLN A 91 7.25 10.63 -10.08
N ARG A 92 8.57 10.50 -10.25
CA ARG A 92 9.23 9.19 -10.41
C ARG A 92 9.03 8.28 -9.20
N TRP A 93 9.12 8.85 -7.98
CA TRP A 93 8.86 8.12 -6.73
C TRP A 93 7.46 7.48 -6.72
N ARG A 94 6.42 8.28 -7.02
CA ARG A 94 5.03 7.80 -7.05
C ARG A 94 4.75 6.80 -8.17
N ALA A 95 5.44 6.88 -9.30
CA ALA A 95 5.33 5.88 -10.37
C ALA A 95 5.92 4.53 -9.95
N ARG A 96 6.97 4.52 -9.12
CA ARG A 96 7.62 3.31 -8.58
C ARG A 96 6.90 2.74 -7.35
N LEU A 97 6.04 3.54 -6.70
CA LEU A 97 5.36 3.22 -5.45
C LEU A 97 3.84 3.40 -5.62
N ALA A 98 3.18 2.41 -6.21
CA ALA A 98 1.76 2.48 -6.49
C ALA A 98 0.91 2.20 -5.24
N MET A 99 -0.26 2.86 -5.14
CA MET A 99 -1.16 2.71 -3.99
C MET A 99 -2.55 2.23 -4.42
N VAL A 100 -3.06 1.25 -3.69
CA VAL A 100 -4.42 0.74 -3.75
C VAL A 100 -5.16 1.16 -2.49
N PHE A 101 -6.28 1.86 -2.67
CA PHE A 101 -7.04 2.49 -1.58
C PHE A 101 -8.23 1.63 -1.14
N GLN A 102 -8.70 1.85 0.07
CA GLN A 102 -9.90 1.24 0.64
C GLN A 102 -11.16 1.52 -0.21
N ASN A 103 -11.32 2.75 -0.69
CA ASN A 103 -12.50 3.20 -1.45
C ASN A 103 -12.31 3.11 -2.97
N PHE A 104 -11.43 2.21 -3.46
CA PHE A 104 -11.13 1.94 -4.88
C PHE A 104 -10.57 3.17 -5.64
N ASN A 105 -11.11 4.35 -5.46
CA ASN A 105 -10.73 5.63 -6.08
C ASN A 105 -10.62 5.54 -7.62
N LEU A 106 -11.55 4.83 -8.25
CA LEU A 106 -11.67 4.82 -9.70
C LEU A 106 -12.27 6.14 -10.20
N TRP A 107 -11.82 6.61 -11.35
CA TRP A 107 -12.40 7.78 -12.01
C TRP A 107 -13.75 7.41 -12.59
N ALA A 108 -14.83 7.94 -12.02
CA ALA A 108 -16.21 7.57 -12.33
C ALA A 108 -16.64 7.91 -13.77
N HIS A 109 -15.97 8.89 -14.40
CA HIS A 109 -16.23 9.35 -15.76
C HIS A 109 -15.42 8.60 -16.83
N MET A 110 -14.60 7.64 -16.43
CA MET A 110 -13.77 6.80 -17.29
C MET A 110 -14.25 5.35 -17.22
N THR A 111 -14.17 4.64 -18.32
CA THR A 111 -14.37 3.17 -18.34
C THR A 111 -13.28 2.45 -17.55
N VAL A 112 -13.48 1.17 -17.30
CA VAL A 112 -12.47 0.30 -16.64
C VAL A 112 -11.15 0.33 -17.40
N LEU A 113 -11.17 0.17 -18.71
CA LEU A 113 -9.96 0.21 -19.54
C LEU A 113 -9.26 1.57 -19.44
N GLU A 114 -10.00 2.68 -19.58
CA GLU A 114 -9.46 4.03 -19.47
C GLU A 114 -8.82 4.27 -18.10
N ASN A 115 -9.44 3.83 -16.99
CA ASN A 115 -8.85 3.89 -15.65
C ASN A 115 -7.47 3.20 -15.57
N VAL A 116 -7.26 2.11 -16.29
CA VAL A 116 -6.00 1.34 -16.23
C VAL A 116 -4.92 1.93 -17.13
N ILE A 117 -5.29 2.48 -18.30
CA ILE A 117 -4.31 3.02 -19.27
C ILE A 117 -3.89 4.46 -19.01
N GLU A 118 -4.60 5.19 -18.17
CA GLU A 118 -4.39 6.64 -17.94
C GLU A 118 -2.95 6.96 -17.50
N ALA A 119 -2.48 6.32 -16.44
CA ALA A 119 -1.13 6.57 -15.93
C ALA A 119 -0.03 6.06 -16.88
N PRO A 120 -0.10 4.86 -17.48
CA PRO A 120 0.83 4.44 -18.52
C PRO A 120 1.00 5.46 -19.66
N ILE A 121 -0.08 6.04 -20.16
CA ILE A 121 -0.03 7.00 -21.25
C ILE A 121 0.48 8.37 -20.78
N HIS A 122 -0.16 8.95 -19.76
CA HIS A 122 0.04 10.35 -19.41
C HIS A 122 1.16 10.59 -18.39
N VAL A 123 1.56 9.58 -17.62
CA VAL A 123 2.68 9.67 -16.66
C VAL A 123 3.94 9.03 -17.20
N LEU A 124 3.83 7.84 -17.82
CA LEU A 124 4.99 7.10 -18.33
C LEU A 124 5.28 7.36 -19.81
N GLY A 125 4.40 8.06 -20.53
CA GLY A 125 4.57 8.37 -21.97
C GLY A 125 4.50 7.14 -22.88
N LYS A 126 3.85 6.06 -22.45
CA LYS A 126 3.72 4.83 -23.22
C LYS A 126 2.82 5.03 -24.44
N PRO A 127 3.12 4.40 -25.59
CA PRO A 127 2.20 4.37 -26.72
C PRO A 127 0.84 3.79 -26.32
N LYS A 128 -0.25 4.41 -26.80
CA LYS A 128 -1.62 4.01 -26.45
C LYS A 128 -1.89 2.50 -26.73
N ALA A 129 -1.38 1.99 -27.86
CA ALA A 129 -1.55 0.59 -28.23
C ALA A 129 -0.89 -0.36 -27.20
N GLU A 130 0.35 -0.06 -26.76
CA GLU A 130 1.07 -0.81 -25.73
C GLU A 130 0.33 -0.77 -24.38
N ALA A 131 -0.16 0.42 -24.01
CA ALA A 131 -0.92 0.60 -22.77
C ALA A 131 -2.22 -0.21 -22.77
N ILE A 132 -2.95 -0.26 -23.91
CA ILE A 132 -4.18 -1.06 -24.05
C ILE A 132 -3.88 -2.55 -23.95
N GLU A 133 -2.88 -3.07 -24.65
CA GLU A 133 -2.49 -4.48 -24.60
C GLU A 133 -2.11 -4.91 -23.18
N ARG A 134 -1.29 -4.09 -22.51
CA ARG A 134 -0.91 -4.31 -21.12
C ARG A 134 -2.12 -4.29 -20.18
N ALA A 135 -3.02 -3.31 -20.35
CA ALA A 135 -4.23 -3.21 -19.55
C ALA A 135 -5.15 -4.42 -19.71
N GLN A 136 -5.36 -4.89 -20.94
CA GLN A 136 -6.17 -6.10 -21.22
C GLN A 136 -5.59 -7.33 -20.51
N THR A 137 -4.26 -7.50 -20.59
CA THR A 137 -3.55 -8.57 -19.87
C THR A 137 -3.77 -8.48 -18.35
N LEU A 138 -3.66 -7.29 -17.77
CA LEU A 138 -3.85 -7.08 -16.34
C LEU A 138 -5.31 -7.27 -15.90
N LEU A 139 -6.28 -6.80 -16.69
CA LEU A 139 -7.70 -7.02 -16.42
C LEU A 139 -8.08 -8.50 -16.49
N ALA A 140 -7.50 -9.26 -17.44
CA ALA A 140 -7.68 -10.70 -17.50
C ALA A 140 -7.08 -11.39 -16.26
N ARG A 141 -5.88 -10.96 -15.84
CA ARG A 141 -5.20 -11.49 -14.66
C ARG A 141 -6.00 -11.30 -13.36
N VAL A 142 -6.66 -10.16 -13.19
CA VAL A 142 -7.51 -9.91 -12.01
C VAL A 142 -8.97 -10.38 -12.22
N GLY A 143 -9.28 -11.04 -13.34
CA GLY A 143 -10.58 -11.68 -13.60
C GLY A 143 -11.72 -10.73 -13.97
N VAL A 144 -11.41 -9.53 -14.52
CA VAL A 144 -12.42 -8.51 -14.90
C VAL A 144 -12.32 -8.04 -16.35
N SER A 145 -11.71 -8.83 -17.25
CA SER A 145 -11.54 -8.47 -18.66
C SER A 145 -12.88 -8.20 -19.39
N HIS A 146 -13.94 -8.93 -19.02
CA HIS A 146 -15.29 -8.76 -19.56
C HIS A 146 -15.94 -7.42 -19.18
N ARG A 147 -15.35 -6.68 -18.26
CA ARG A 147 -15.80 -5.37 -17.78
C ARG A 147 -14.99 -4.18 -18.38
N ALA A 148 -14.10 -4.41 -19.33
CA ALA A 148 -13.18 -3.38 -19.83
C ALA A 148 -13.88 -2.08 -20.31
N ASN A 149 -15.06 -2.19 -20.91
CA ASN A 149 -15.78 -1.07 -21.53
C ASN A 149 -16.93 -0.50 -20.68
N VAL A 150 -17.10 -0.95 -19.42
CA VAL A 150 -18.13 -0.42 -18.53
C VAL A 150 -17.53 0.63 -17.56
N TYR A 151 -18.42 1.42 -16.94
CA TYR A 151 -18.03 2.44 -15.97
C TYR A 151 -18.01 1.87 -14.54
N PRO A 152 -17.25 2.46 -13.61
CA PRO A 152 -17.14 1.98 -12.22
C PRO A 152 -18.48 1.75 -11.51
N ALA A 153 -19.50 2.59 -11.78
CA ALA A 153 -20.83 2.45 -11.19
C ALA A 153 -21.56 1.14 -11.57
N GLN A 154 -21.10 0.43 -12.60
CA GLN A 154 -21.66 -0.83 -13.08
C GLN A 154 -20.93 -2.07 -12.52
N LEU A 155 -19.96 -1.86 -11.62
CA LEU A 155 -19.12 -2.89 -11.02
C LEU A 155 -19.53 -3.17 -9.58
N SER A 156 -19.43 -4.43 -9.15
CA SER A 156 -19.43 -4.77 -7.71
C SER A 156 -18.22 -4.17 -6.99
N GLY A 157 -18.25 -4.05 -5.66
CA GLY A 157 -17.13 -3.57 -4.87
C GLY A 157 -15.85 -4.39 -5.11
N GLY A 158 -15.98 -5.71 -5.16
CA GLY A 158 -14.84 -6.61 -5.46
C GLY A 158 -14.28 -6.43 -6.87
N GLU A 159 -15.15 -6.22 -7.89
CA GLU A 159 -14.69 -5.88 -9.25
C GLU A 159 -13.97 -4.54 -9.28
N GLN A 160 -14.51 -3.50 -8.60
CA GLN A 160 -13.86 -2.18 -8.51
C GLN A 160 -12.47 -2.27 -7.87
N GLN A 161 -12.34 -3.05 -6.79
CA GLN A 161 -11.04 -3.23 -6.13
C GLN A 161 -10.05 -3.98 -7.02
N ARG A 162 -10.48 -5.01 -7.73
CA ARG A 162 -9.60 -5.71 -8.69
C ARG A 162 -9.18 -4.80 -9.84
N VAL A 163 -10.05 -3.92 -10.32
CA VAL A 163 -9.68 -2.87 -11.30
C VAL A 163 -8.66 -1.89 -10.70
N ALA A 164 -8.83 -1.46 -9.44
CA ALA A 164 -7.87 -0.60 -8.76
C ALA A 164 -6.49 -1.28 -8.62
N ILE A 165 -6.45 -2.59 -8.36
CA ILE A 165 -5.20 -3.37 -8.37
C ILE A 165 -4.59 -3.43 -9.77
N ALA A 166 -5.38 -3.68 -10.82
CA ALA A 166 -4.90 -3.69 -12.21
C ALA A 166 -4.34 -2.33 -12.62
N ARG A 167 -5.00 -1.22 -12.23
CA ARG A 167 -4.51 0.15 -12.44
C ARG A 167 -3.17 0.39 -11.75
N ALA A 168 -3.02 -0.06 -10.51
CA ALA A 168 -1.76 0.04 -9.78
C ALA A 168 -0.64 -0.77 -10.45
N LEU A 169 -0.94 -1.96 -10.97
CA LEU A 169 0.02 -2.81 -11.69
C LEU A 169 0.42 -2.26 -13.07
N ALA A 170 -0.41 -1.41 -13.68
CA ALA A 170 -0.19 -0.92 -15.04
C ALA A 170 1.07 -0.05 -15.17
N VAL A 171 1.51 0.61 -14.11
CA VAL A 171 2.75 1.40 -14.06
C VAL A 171 3.98 0.56 -13.72
N ASP A 172 3.84 -0.76 -13.54
CA ASP A 172 4.88 -1.71 -13.14
C ASP A 172 5.69 -1.25 -11.92
N PRO A 173 5.02 -1.04 -10.77
CA PRO A 173 5.65 -0.48 -9.59
C PRO A 173 6.66 -1.44 -8.95
N GLU A 174 7.68 -0.88 -8.29
CA GLU A 174 8.65 -1.64 -7.49
C GLU A 174 8.07 -2.08 -6.15
N VAL A 175 7.16 -1.25 -5.58
CA VAL A 175 6.45 -1.56 -4.33
C VAL A 175 4.98 -1.19 -4.50
N MET A 176 4.10 -2.02 -3.97
CA MET A 176 2.67 -1.77 -3.92
C MET A 176 2.23 -1.51 -2.47
N LEU A 177 1.52 -0.42 -2.26
CA LEU A 177 0.92 -0.04 -0.98
C LEU A 177 -0.57 -0.36 -1.01
N PHE A 178 -1.07 -1.08 -0.01
CA PHE A 178 -2.50 -1.43 0.12
C PHE A 178 -3.05 -0.86 1.42
N ASP A 179 -3.99 0.07 1.31
CA ASP A 179 -4.67 0.70 2.45
C ASP A 179 -6.04 0.04 2.68
N GLU A 180 -6.09 -0.97 3.54
CA GLU A 180 -7.30 -1.73 3.89
C GLU A 180 -8.11 -2.20 2.67
N PRO A 181 -7.53 -2.96 1.74
CA PRO A 181 -8.11 -3.23 0.41
C PRO A 181 -9.42 -4.03 0.43
N THR A 182 -9.81 -4.60 1.56
CA THR A 182 -11.02 -5.42 1.72
C THR A 182 -12.08 -4.79 2.63
N SER A 183 -11.75 -3.72 3.36
CA SER A 183 -12.63 -3.17 4.42
C SER A 183 -13.93 -2.53 3.90
N ALA A 184 -13.99 -2.17 2.61
CA ALA A 184 -15.19 -1.60 1.97
C ALA A 184 -16.00 -2.66 1.18
N LEU A 185 -15.68 -3.95 1.34
CA LEU A 185 -16.29 -5.04 0.59
C LEU A 185 -17.26 -5.84 1.45
N ASP A 186 -18.28 -6.38 0.80
CA ASP A 186 -19.12 -7.44 1.38
C ASP A 186 -18.25 -8.69 1.65
N PRO A 187 -18.49 -9.43 2.75
CA PRO A 187 -17.65 -10.57 3.15
C PRO A 187 -17.47 -11.65 2.06
N GLU A 188 -18.47 -11.85 1.21
CA GLU A 188 -18.42 -12.80 0.09
C GLU A 188 -17.45 -12.40 -1.02
N LEU A 189 -17.14 -11.08 -1.16
CA LEU A 189 -16.25 -10.55 -2.18
C LEU A 189 -14.78 -10.45 -1.71
N VAL A 190 -14.53 -10.52 -0.40
CA VAL A 190 -13.19 -10.42 0.20
C VAL A 190 -12.25 -11.49 -0.36
N GLY A 191 -12.73 -12.72 -0.48
CA GLY A 191 -11.94 -13.86 -0.93
C GLY A 191 -11.31 -13.68 -2.30
N GLU A 192 -12.02 -13.05 -3.25
CA GLU A 192 -11.54 -12.81 -4.62
C GLU A 192 -10.40 -11.80 -4.66
N VAL A 193 -10.49 -10.72 -3.86
CA VAL A 193 -9.43 -9.70 -3.76
C VAL A 193 -8.20 -10.27 -3.07
N LEU A 194 -8.39 -11.00 -1.96
CA LEU A 194 -7.27 -11.65 -1.26
C LEU A 194 -6.57 -12.70 -2.14
N LYS A 195 -7.31 -13.41 -3.02
CA LYS A 195 -6.69 -14.32 -3.99
C LYS A 195 -5.74 -13.58 -4.92
N VAL A 196 -6.19 -12.47 -5.52
CA VAL A 196 -5.30 -11.64 -6.39
C VAL A 196 -4.06 -11.19 -5.61
N MET A 197 -4.22 -10.76 -4.36
CA MET A 197 -3.08 -10.33 -3.54
C MET A 197 -2.12 -11.48 -3.20
N ARG A 198 -2.62 -12.71 -2.96
CA ARG A 198 -1.78 -13.91 -2.79
C ARG A 198 -0.99 -14.23 -4.06
N ASP A 199 -1.62 -14.15 -5.21
CA ASP A 199 -0.97 -14.40 -6.49
C ASP A 199 0.18 -13.39 -6.72
N LEU A 200 -0.04 -12.10 -6.39
CA LEU A 200 0.99 -11.05 -6.46
C LEU A 200 2.17 -11.33 -5.51
N ALA A 201 1.89 -11.77 -4.29
CA ALA A 201 2.91 -12.15 -3.33
C ALA A 201 3.72 -13.37 -3.81
N GLY A 202 3.04 -14.38 -4.36
CA GLY A 202 3.66 -15.57 -4.94
C GLY A 202 4.58 -15.29 -6.13
N GLU A 203 4.35 -14.18 -6.83
CA GLU A 203 5.22 -13.68 -7.91
C GLU A 203 6.42 -12.86 -7.40
N GLY A 204 6.57 -12.69 -6.09
CA GLY A 204 7.66 -11.91 -5.49
C GLY A 204 7.48 -10.39 -5.59
N ARG A 205 6.24 -9.89 -5.70
CA ARG A 205 5.96 -8.44 -5.61
C ARG A 205 6.19 -7.94 -4.18
N THR A 206 6.92 -6.84 -4.06
CA THR A 206 7.09 -6.17 -2.77
C THR A 206 5.81 -5.43 -2.40
N MET A 207 5.25 -5.70 -1.23
CA MET A 207 3.97 -5.14 -0.80
C MET A 207 4.01 -4.67 0.64
N ILE A 208 3.42 -3.50 0.91
CA ILE A 208 3.12 -3.02 2.27
C ILE A 208 1.61 -2.97 2.39
N VAL A 209 1.04 -3.73 3.31
CA VAL A 209 -0.40 -3.96 3.39
C VAL A 209 -0.94 -3.59 4.77
N VAL A 210 -1.79 -2.58 4.84
CA VAL A 210 -2.65 -2.34 6.00
C VAL A 210 -3.86 -3.26 5.88
N THR A 211 -4.08 -4.12 6.86
CA THR A 211 -5.18 -5.10 6.80
C THR A 211 -5.70 -5.49 8.18
N HIS A 212 -6.97 -5.90 8.22
CA HIS A 212 -7.62 -6.58 9.32
C HIS A 212 -7.78 -8.10 9.08
N GLU A 213 -7.32 -8.59 7.93
CA GLU A 213 -7.36 -10.00 7.54
C GLU A 213 -6.18 -10.77 8.15
N MET A 214 -6.32 -11.22 9.40
CA MET A 214 -5.23 -11.90 10.12
C MET A 214 -4.82 -13.23 9.47
N GLY A 215 -5.78 -13.91 8.81
CA GLY A 215 -5.50 -15.11 8.01
C GLY A 215 -4.55 -14.82 6.86
N PHE A 216 -4.82 -13.76 6.10
CA PHE A 216 -3.96 -13.30 5.00
C PHE A 216 -2.57 -12.88 5.53
N ALA A 217 -2.53 -12.05 6.58
CA ALA A 217 -1.27 -11.61 7.17
C ALA A 217 -0.37 -12.80 7.57
N ARG A 218 -0.94 -13.82 8.21
CA ARG A 218 -0.21 -15.02 8.65
C ARG A 218 0.26 -15.89 7.48
N GLU A 219 -0.54 -15.99 6.41
CA GLU A 219 -0.26 -16.85 5.27
C GLU A 219 0.81 -16.26 4.35
N VAL A 220 0.74 -14.97 4.07
CA VAL A 220 1.42 -14.34 2.94
C VAL A 220 2.58 -13.43 3.36
N SER A 221 2.47 -12.77 4.51
CA SER A 221 3.51 -11.83 4.90
C SER A 221 4.69 -12.51 5.58
N ASN A 222 5.86 -11.94 5.38
CA ASN A 222 7.11 -12.35 6.02
C ASN A 222 7.53 -11.42 7.16
N HIS A 223 6.92 -10.25 7.26
CA HIS A 223 7.09 -9.33 8.38
C HIS A 223 5.77 -8.65 8.73
N CYS A 224 5.54 -8.43 10.02
CA CYS A 224 4.33 -7.79 10.53
C CYS A 224 4.69 -6.75 11.60
N LEU A 225 4.07 -5.56 11.52
CA LEU A 225 4.18 -4.52 12.53
C LEU A 225 2.81 -4.31 13.17
N PHE A 226 2.74 -4.42 14.49
CA PHE A 226 1.57 -4.04 15.26
C PHE A 226 1.70 -2.60 15.76
N LEU A 227 0.80 -1.74 15.27
CA LEU A 227 0.77 -0.32 15.62
C LEU A 227 -0.28 -0.05 16.69
N HIS A 228 0.12 0.68 17.72
CA HIS A 228 -0.76 1.21 18.76
C HIS A 228 -0.38 2.65 19.10
N GLN A 229 -1.37 3.56 19.11
CA GLN A 229 -1.18 4.98 19.44
C GLN A 229 0.02 5.68 18.75
N GLY A 230 0.24 5.34 17.48
CA GLY A 230 1.29 5.95 16.66
C GLY A 230 2.69 5.39 16.85
N LYS A 231 2.84 4.24 17.53
CA LYS A 231 4.11 3.52 17.73
C LYS A 231 3.99 2.08 17.25
N VAL A 232 5.13 1.49 16.92
CA VAL A 232 5.26 0.03 16.75
C VAL A 232 5.45 -0.56 18.15
N GLU A 233 4.47 -1.35 18.61
CA GLU A 233 4.51 -2.02 19.92
C GLU A 233 5.13 -3.41 19.83
N GLU A 234 4.94 -4.08 18.69
CA GLU A 234 5.53 -5.40 18.42
C GLU A 234 5.73 -5.56 16.92
N GLU A 235 6.83 -6.17 16.51
CA GLU A 235 7.10 -6.52 15.14
C GLU A 235 7.83 -7.86 15.01
N GLY A 236 7.65 -8.55 13.90
CA GLY A 236 8.32 -9.83 13.69
C GLY A 236 7.66 -10.70 12.61
N ASN A 237 7.99 -12.00 12.65
CA ASN A 237 7.36 -12.97 11.77
C ASN A 237 5.88 -13.14 12.15
N PRO A 238 4.93 -12.90 11.21
CA PRO A 238 3.49 -12.95 11.52
C PRO A 238 3.01 -14.32 12.01
N LYS A 239 3.63 -15.42 11.59
CA LYS A 239 3.26 -16.77 12.07
C LYS A 239 3.55 -16.95 13.55
N GLU A 240 4.63 -16.36 14.04
CA GLU A 240 5.02 -16.42 15.46
C GLU A 240 4.27 -15.37 16.27
N MET A 241 4.31 -14.12 15.81
CA MET A 241 3.74 -12.96 16.47
C MET A 241 2.21 -13.07 16.68
N LEU A 242 1.46 -13.57 15.68
CA LEU A 242 0.00 -13.72 15.77
C LEU A 242 -0.43 -14.95 16.58
N LEU A 243 0.45 -15.95 16.75
CA LEU A 243 0.17 -17.14 17.57
C LEU A 243 0.62 -16.97 19.03
N ARG A 244 1.70 -16.23 19.25
CA ARG A 244 2.33 -16.05 20.58
C ARG A 244 2.72 -14.58 20.77
N PRO A 245 1.72 -13.66 20.80
CA PRO A 245 1.99 -12.25 20.98
C PRO A 245 2.68 -11.99 22.33
N GLN A 246 3.75 -11.18 22.30
CA GLN A 246 4.56 -10.85 23.48
C GLN A 246 3.97 -9.64 24.21
N CYS A 247 3.46 -8.67 23.45
CA CYS A 247 2.90 -7.47 24.04
C CYS A 247 1.42 -7.66 24.42
N GLU A 248 1.05 -7.22 25.62
CA GLU A 248 -0.30 -7.33 26.17
C GLU A 248 -1.35 -6.69 25.25
N ARG A 249 -0.99 -5.58 24.58
CA ARG A 249 -1.88 -4.86 23.66
C ARG A 249 -2.20 -5.68 22.41
N LEU A 250 -1.24 -6.41 21.87
CA LEU A 250 -1.48 -7.32 20.76
C LEU A 250 -2.36 -8.50 21.17
N GLN A 251 -2.17 -9.05 22.38
CA GLN A 251 -3.04 -10.08 22.94
C GLN A 251 -4.49 -9.61 23.03
N GLN A 252 -4.71 -8.39 23.57
CA GLN A 252 -6.03 -7.78 23.66
C GLN A 252 -6.64 -7.51 22.26
N PHE A 253 -5.83 -7.06 21.30
CA PHE A 253 -6.27 -6.83 19.93
C PHE A 253 -6.73 -8.13 19.24
N LEU A 254 -5.96 -9.21 19.35
CA LEU A 254 -6.26 -10.51 18.74
C LEU A 254 -7.46 -11.21 19.41
N SER A 255 -7.68 -11.00 20.70
CA SER A 255 -8.86 -11.54 21.43
C SER A 255 -10.15 -10.75 21.16
N GLY A 256 -10.11 -9.69 20.33
CA GLY A 256 -11.27 -8.83 20.05
C GLY A 256 -11.55 -7.79 21.13
N GLY A 257 -10.67 -7.63 22.13
CA GLY A 257 -10.80 -6.67 23.23
C GLY A 257 -10.47 -5.22 22.86
N LEU A 258 -9.88 -4.98 21.70
CA LEU A 258 -9.62 -3.65 21.13
C LEU A 258 -10.41 -3.51 19.84
N LYS A 259 -11.52 -2.78 19.90
CA LYS A 259 -12.26 -2.31 18.72
C LYS A 259 -11.72 -0.98 18.22
#